data_123f1117b83b5f2fd97dc45e82fa3984
#
_entry.id   123f1117b83b5f2fd97dc45e82fa3984
#
_cell.length_a   1.000
_cell.length_b   1.000
_cell.length_c   1.000
_cell.angle_alpha   90.00
_cell.angle_beta   90.00
_cell.angle_gamma   90.00
#
_symmetry.space_group_name_H-M   'P 1'
#
loop_
_entity.id
_entity.type
_entity.pdbx_description
1 polymer ?
#
loop_
_entity_poly.entity_id
_entity_poly.type
_entity_poly.pdbx_seq_one_letter_code
_entity_poly.pdbx_strand_id
1 'polypeptide(L)'
;MKKKKKTAPPKARVQARALRTPSKGTSTKRKTSTSSRSRPATAGASISARIGGAPQRRELYPPIEPFKHGYLRVSDVHELYYEECGNPAGKPAVFLHGGPGAGSDRRARQFFDPMHYRIVVFDQRGCGRSRPSASLVENTTWHLVADIERLRKHLGIERWLVFGGSWGSTLALAYSEAHPERVTELVLRGIFLLRYSEIRWLYQHGASEIFPDCWETYRDIIPLDERDDYLRAYHQRLTGTDQRAALEAARAWSVWEASTSFLHSNLDNIRKWSEDHFALAVARIECHYFVNRGFLRSESQLLDDVPRIRHIPATIVQGRYDIVCPATSAWDLHRVWREADLRIVPDAGHSAFEPGNVHELVSATDRYRSR
;
A
#
# COMPACT_ATOMS: atom_id res chain seq x y z
N MET A 1 -16.48 -6.44 -63.95
CA MET A 1 -17.15 -5.09 -64.01
C MET A 1 -18.32 -5.06 -63.06
N LYS A 2 -18.27 -4.19 -62.02
CA LYS A 2 -19.38 -3.44 -61.39
C LYS A 2 -18.83 -2.74 -60.16
N LYS A 3 -18.61 -1.44 -60.25
CA LYS A 3 -18.19 -0.53 -59.17
C LYS A 3 -19.36 -0.35 -58.20
N LYS A 4 -19.13 -0.52 -56.90
CA LYS A 4 -20.06 -0.06 -55.85
C LYS A 4 -19.53 1.25 -55.24
N LYS A 5 -20.37 2.28 -55.28
CA LYS A 5 -20.16 3.63 -54.72
C LYS A 5 -20.19 3.55 -53.19
N LYS A 6 -19.26 4.23 -52.54
CA LYS A 6 -19.26 4.56 -51.08
C LYS A 6 -20.15 5.78 -50.88
N THR A 7 -21.13 5.68 -50.02
CA THR A 7 -21.91 6.79 -49.48
C THR A 7 -21.34 7.18 -48.08
N ALA A 8 -21.13 8.49 -47.91
CA ALA A 8 -20.67 9.09 -46.65
C ALA A 8 -21.85 9.31 -45.66
N PRO A 9 -21.62 9.27 -44.34
CA PRO A 9 -22.66 9.56 -43.35
C PRO A 9 -22.84 11.07 -43.11
N PRO A 10 -24.03 11.51 -42.63
CA PRO A 10 -24.38 12.93 -42.50
C PRO A 10 -23.79 13.59 -41.25
N LYS A 11 -23.45 14.88 -41.38
CA LYS A 11 -22.95 15.77 -40.31
C LYS A 11 -24.11 16.16 -39.37
N ALA A 12 -23.89 15.92 -38.06
CA ALA A 12 -24.76 16.42 -37.00
C ALA A 12 -24.49 17.91 -36.73
N ARG A 13 -25.61 18.68 -36.71
CA ARG A 13 -25.66 20.14 -36.52
C ARG A 13 -25.80 20.43 -35.04
N VAL A 14 -24.78 21.05 -34.43
CA VAL A 14 -24.83 21.51 -33.02
C VAL A 14 -25.50 22.87 -32.96
N GLN A 15 -26.64 22.96 -32.27
CA GLN A 15 -27.33 24.23 -31.97
C GLN A 15 -26.76 24.81 -30.66
N ALA A 16 -26.22 26.01 -30.74
CA ALA A 16 -25.82 26.81 -29.60
C ALA A 16 -27.04 27.42 -28.88
N ARG A 17 -27.18 27.19 -27.59
CA ARG A 17 -28.23 27.78 -26.73
C ARG A 17 -27.61 28.93 -25.95
N ALA A 18 -28.08 30.14 -26.25
CA ALA A 18 -27.68 31.40 -25.59
C ALA A 18 -28.17 31.46 -24.13
N LEU A 19 -27.28 31.84 -23.22
CA LEU A 19 -27.57 32.16 -21.81
C LEU A 19 -28.08 33.58 -21.70
N ARG A 20 -29.28 33.75 -21.12
CA ARG A 20 -29.87 35.06 -20.78
C ARG A 20 -29.42 35.44 -19.37
N THR A 21 -28.92 36.68 -19.23
CA THR A 21 -28.66 37.39 -17.97
C THR A 21 -29.93 38.03 -17.41
N PRO A 22 -30.18 38.00 -16.08
CA PRO A 22 -31.25 38.81 -15.51
C PRO A 22 -30.76 40.18 -15.05
N SER A 23 -31.61 41.16 -15.30
CA SER A 23 -31.50 42.59 -15.04
C SER A 23 -31.71 42.97 -13.55
N LYS A 24 -31.13 44.13 -13.19
CA LYS A 24 -31.20 44.82 -11.89
C LYS A 24 -32.63 45.23 -11.55
N GLY A 25 -33.07 45.01 -10.32
CA GLY A 25 -34.27 45.56 -9.69
C GLY A 25 -33.91 46.47 -8.52
N THR A 26 -34.59 47.59 -8.47
CA THR A 26 -34.38 48.79 -7.69
C THR A 26 -34.72 48.68 -6.19
N SER A 27 -33.98 49.48 -5.44
CA SER A 27 -34.09 49.84 -4.02
C SER A 27 -35.42 50.44 -3.60
N THR A 28 -35.98 50.06 -2.46
CA THR A 28 -36.88 50.86 -1.66
C THR A 28 -36.48 50.86 -0.18
N LYS A 29 -36.14 52.02 0.33
CA LYS A 29 -35.85 52.34 1.74
C LYS A 29 -37.15 52.29 2.55
N ARG A 30 -37.16 51.64 3.70
CA ARG A 30 -38.16 51.84 4.76
C ARG A 30 -37.45 52.11 6.08
N LYS A 31 -37.70 53.33 6.62
CA LYS A 31 -37.30 53.77 7.98
C LYS A 31 -38.23 53.10 8.99
N THR A 32 -37.71 52.61 10.12
CA THR A 32 -38.45 52.53 11.38
C THR A 32 -37.47 52.62 12.58
N SER A 33 -37.76 53.51 13.35
CA SER A 33 -37.53 54.02 14.70
C SER A 33 -36.85 53.13 15.73
N THR A 34 -35.97 53.81 16.46
CA THR A 34 -35.25 53.45 17.68
C THR A 34 -36.16 53.17 18.87
N SER A 35 -35.93 52.09 19.60
CA SER A 35 -36.27 51.87 20.99
C SER A 35 -35.12 51.30 21.74
N SER A 36 -34.51 52.05 22.61
CA SER A 36 -33.46 51.74 23.54
C SER A 36 -34.01 50.87 24.69
N ARG A 37 -33.50 49.60 24.81
CA ARG A 37 -33.59 48.84 26.07
C ARG A 37 -32.19 48.39 26.47
N SER A 38 -31.74 48.94 27.61
CA SER A 38 -30.54 48.58 28.33
C SER A 38 -30.54 47.10 28.73
N ARG A 39 -29.49 46.36 28.38
CA ARG A 39 -29.18 45.01 28.88
C ARG A 39 -28.12 45.15 29.98
N PRO A 40 -28.24 44.36 31.07
CA PRO A 40 -27.22 44.32 32.13
C PRO A 40 -25.92 43.65 31.65
N ALA A 41 -24.80 44.14 32.12
CA ALA A 41 -23.47 43.60 31.88
C ALA A 41 -23.34 42.20 32.46
N THR A 42 -23.17 41.21 31.60
CA THR A 42 -22.74 39.88 32.01
C THR A 42 -21.22 39.82 32.05
N ALA A 43 -20.71 39.37 33.19
CA ALA A 43 -19.31 39.17 33.50
C ALA A 43 -18.59 38.37 32.42
N GLY A 44 -17.48 38.89 31.93
CA GLY A 44 -16.60 38.20 30.99
C GLY A 44 -16.02 36.91 31.60
N ALA A 45 -16.54 35.79 31.19
CA ALA A 45 -15.84 34.52 31.38
C ALA A 45 -14.66 34.49 30.40
N SER A 46 -13.45 34.63 30.91
CA SER A 46 -12.22 34.40 30.14
C SER A 46 -12.21 32.93 29.76
N ILE A 47 -12.43 32.63 28.46
CA ILE A 47 -12.16 31.31 27.89
C ILE A 47 -10.63 31.19 27.87
N SER A 48 -10.08 30.67 28.95
CA SER A 48 -8.72 30.16 28.98
C SER A 48 -8.72 28.90 28.09
N ALA A 49 -8.37 29.06 26.82
CA ALA A 49 -8.09 27.95 25.93
C ALA A 49 -6.91 27.20 26.57
N ARG A 50 -7.19 26.09 27.24
CA ARG A 50 -6.17 25.07 27.53
C ARG A 50 -5.65 24.62 26.18
N ILE A 51 -4.46 25.09 25.81
CA ILE A 51 -3.64 24.48 24.78
C ILE A 51 -3.25 23.12 25.32
N GLY A 52 -4.15 22.14 25.20
CA GLY A 52 -3.82 20.75 25.39
C GLY A 52 -2.76 20.41 24.35
N GLY A 53 -1.53 20.05 24.78
CA GLY A 53 -0.52 19.56 23.87
C GLY A 53 -1.12 18.47 23.00
N ALA A 54 -0.76 18.44 21.70
CA ALA A 54 -1.18 17.37 20.81
C ALA A 54 -0.89 16.02 21.49
N PRO A 55 -1.82 15.06 21.45
CA PRO A 55 -1.59 13.76 22.10
C PRO A 55 -0.26 13.20 21.61
N GLN A 56 0.59 12.79 22.59
CA GLN A 56 1.91 12.26 22.27
C GLN A 56 1.74 11.03 21.37
N ARG A 57 2.33 11.08 20.18
CA ARG A 57 2.28 9.96 19.23
C ARG A 57 3.13 8.80 19.76
N ARG A 58 2.67 7.59 19.51
CA ARG A 58 3.48 6.39 19.68
C ARG A 58 4.62 6.41 18.66
N GLU A 59 5.77 6.02 19.10
CA GLU A 59 6.96 5.82 18.27
C GLU A 59 7.23 4.33 18.12
N LEU A 60 8.16 3.99 17.22
CA LEU A 60 8.66 2.63 17.10
C LEU A 60 9.31 2.18 18.41
N TYR A 61 9.19 0.91 18.73
CA TYR A 61 9.94 0.30 19.82
C TYR A 61 11.46 0.36 19.54
N PRO A 62 12.32 0.29 20.57
CA PRO A 62 13.76 0.27 20.38
C PRO A 62 14.21 -0.83 19.41
N PRO A 63 15.33 -0.63 18.70
CA PRO A 63 15.93 -1.65 17.86
C PRO A 63 16.28 -2.91 18.68
N ILE A 64 15.99 -4.07 18.09
CA ILE A 64 16.33 -5.38 18.67
C ILE A 64 17.00 -6.26 17.62
N GLU A 65 17.86 -7.16 18.07
CA GLU A 65 18.44 -8.19 17.21
C GLU A 65 17.66 -9.51 17.30
N PRO A 66 17.69 -10.36 16.26
CA PRO A 66 17.05 -11.65 16.29
C PRO A 66 17.76 -12.59 17.29
N PHE A 67 16.99 -13.31 18.10
CA PHE A 67 17.54 -14.38 18.92
C PHE A 67 17.77 -15.68 18.12
N LYS A 68 17.11 -15.79 16.96
CA LYS A 68 17.29 -16.92 16.03
C LYS A 68 17.03 -16.45 14.60
N HIS A 69 17.81 -16.99 13.67
CA HIS A 69 17.60 -16.81 12.22
C HIS A 69 18.08 -18.05 11.47
N GLY A 70 17.66 -18.20 10.22
CA GLY A 70 18.04 -19.31 9.38
C GLY A 70 17.44 -19.27 7.99
N TYR A 71 17.59 -20.38 7.30
CA TYR A 71 17.00 -20.60 5.98
C TYR A 71 16.04 -21.79 6.03
N LEU A 72 14.89 -21.65 5.42
CA LEU A 72 13.89 -22.69 5.27
C LEU A 72 13.78 -23.05 3.78
N ARG A 73 14.12 -24.28 3.42
CA ARG A 73 13.88 -24.80 2.08
C ARG A 73 12.38 -25.03 1.88
N VAL A 74 11.80 -24.35 0.90
CA VAL A 74 10.35 -24.38 0.61
C VAL A 74 10.03 -25.04 -0.73
N SER A 75 11.02 -25.24 -1.60
CA SER A 75 10.93 -26.02 -2.83
C SER A 75 12.33 -26.49 -3.26
N ASP A 76 12.42 -27.15 -4.41
CA ASP A 76 13.73 -27.52 -4.98
C ASP A 76 14.54 -26.31 -5.45
N VAL A 77 13.86 -25.17 -5.67
CA VAL A 77 14.45 -23.93 -6.16
C VAL A 77 14.70 -22.93 -5.02
N HIS A 78 13.80 -22.83 -4.03
CA HIS A 78 13.78 -21.71 -3.10
C HIS A 78 14.12 -22.07 -1.66
N GLU A 79 14.97 -21.21 -1.06
CA GLU A 79 15.23 -21.14 0.38
C GLU A 79 14.85 -19.75 0.90
N LEU A 80 13.98 -19.68 1.90
CA LEU A 80 13.54 -18.43 2.51
C LEU A 80 14.40 -18.12 3.72
N TYR A 81 14.93 -16.91 3.79
CA TYR A 81 15.51 -16.37 5.01
C TYR A 81 14.41 -15.99 5.99
N TYR A 82 14.56 -16.36 7.27
CA TYR A 82 13.69 -15.94 8.35
C TYR A 82 14.48 -15.60 9.61
N GLU A 83 13.84 -14.82 10.48
CA GLU A 83 14.36 -14.48 11.80
C GLU A 83 13.24 -14.41 12.82
N GLU A 84 13.58 -14.76 14.07
CA GLU A 84 12.72 -14.67 15.24
C GLU A 84 13.31 -13.66 16.22
N CYS A 85 12.50 -12.68 16.66
CA CYS A 85 12.91 -11.56 17.49
C CYS A 85 11.97 -11.39 18.69
N GLY A 86 12.39 -10.62 19.69
CA GLY A 86 11.61 -10.31 20.89
C GLY A 86 11.54 -11.46 21.88
N ASN A 87 10.36 -11.74 22.45
CA ASN A 87 10.15 -12.75 23.48
C ASN A 87 9.88 -14.14 22.86
N PRO A 88 10.77 -15.15 23.04
CA PRO A 88 10.54 -16.50 22.50
C PRO A 88 9.26 -17.17 22.99
N ALA A 89 8.79 -16.83 24.20
CA ALA A 89 7.54 -17.34 24.79
C ALA A 89 6.34 -16.39 24.57
N GLY A 90 6.55 -15.29 23.84
CA GLY A 90 5.54 -14.27 23.60
C GLY A 90 4.49 -14.68 22.59
N LYS A 91 3.49 -13.81 22.41
CA LYS A 91 2.45 -13.96 21.38
C LYS A 91 3.06 -13.97 19.98
N PRO A 92 2.82 -15.01 19.16
CA PRO A 92 3.40 -15.06 17.83
C PRO A 92 2.80 -13.98 16.91
N ALA A 93 3.69 -13.32 16.15
CA ALA A 93 3.31 -12.38 15.10
C ALA A 93 4.22 -12.58 13.88
N VAL A 94 3.65 -12.51 12.66
CA VAL A 94 4.41 -12.54 11.41
C VAL A 94 4.27 -11.22 10.67
N PHE A 95 5.41 -10.71 10.18
CA PHE A 95 5.47 -9.52 9.34
C PHE A 95 5.65 -9.90 7.86
N LEU A 96 4.72 -9.44 7.02
CA LEU A 96 4.72 -9.64 5.57
C LEU A 96 5.15 -8.34 4.89
N HIS A 97 6.35 -8.33 4.30
CA HIS A 97 6.89 -7.14 3.64
C HIS A 97 6.18 -6.83 2.31
N GLY A 98 6.34 -5.59 1.84
CA GLY A 98 5.80 -5.07 0.59
C GLY A 98 6.64 -5.39 -0.65
N GLY A 99 6.35 -4.68 -1.72
CA GLY A 99 6.78 -4.86 -3.09
C GLY A 99 5.62 -5.37 -3.93
N PRO A 100 5.62 -6.65 -4.38
CA PRO A 100 6.45 -7.78 -3.97
C PRO A 100 7.91 -7.61 -4.36
N GLY A 101 8.83 -8.18 -3.58
CA GLY A 101 10.24 -8.18 -3.97
C GLY A 101 11.16 -7.28 -3.11
N ALA A 102 10.60 -6.39 -2.26
CA ALA A 102 11.41 -5.46 -1.48
C ALA A 102 12.26 -6.12 -0.38
N GLY A 103 11.88 -7.31 0.10
CA GLY A 103 12.49 -7.89 1.28
C GLY A 103 12.10 -7.16 2.58
N SER A 104 12.52 -7.67 3.71
CA SER A 104 12.19 -7.11 5.02
C SER A 104 13.21 -6.07 5.47
N ASP A 105 12.72 -4.94 6.03
CA ASP A 105 13.52 -3.95 6.71
C ASP A 105 13.69 -4.34 8.19
N ARG A 106 14.89 -4.13 8.76
CA ARG A 106 15.14 -4.42 10.19
C ARG A 106 14.21 -3.68 11.13
N ARG A 107 13.74 -2.49 10.74
CA ARG A 107 12.76 -1.69 11.50
C ARG A 107 11.38 -2.33 11.59
N ALA A 108 11.07 -3.34 10.76
CA ALA A 108 9.82 -4.08 10.87
C ALA A 108 9.59 -4.70 12.25
N ARG A 109 10.68 -5.10 12.93
CA ARG A 109 10.66 -5.63 14.30
C ARG A 109 10.13 -4.63 15.32
N GLN A 110 10.32 -3.33 15.07
CA GLN A 110 10.04 -2.22 15.98
C GLN A 110 8.56 -1.81 16.03
N PHE A 111 7.71 -2.38 15.17
CA PHE A 111 6.26 -2.20 15.28
C PHE A 111 5.64 -3.00 16.44
N PHE A 112 6.39 -3.88 17.09
CA PHE A 112 5.90 -4.80 18.10
C PHE A 112 6.63 -4.59 19.42
N ASP A 113 5.90 -4.71 20.55
CA ASP A 113 6.50 -4.75 21.89
C ASP A 113 7.35 -6.01 22.04
N PRO A 114 8.69 -5.89 22.13
CA PRO A 114 9.57 -7.05 22.15
C PRO A 114 9.47 -7.87 23.43
N MET A 115 8.85 -7.34 24.50
CA MET A 115 8.59 -8.09 25.73
C MET A 115 7.39 -9.00 25.63
N HIS A 116 6.46 -8.72 24.69
CA HIS A 116 5.18 -9.44 24.57
C HIS A 116 5.10 -10.32 23.31
N TYR A 117 5.79 -9.96 22.24
CA TYR A 117 5.67 -10.66 20.97
C TYR A 117 6.89 -11.54 20.67
N ARG A 118 6.61 -12.75 20.13
CA ARG A 118 7.55 -13.54 19.35
C ARG A 118 7.38 -13.11 17.89
N ILE A 119 8.26 -12.27 17.42
CA ILE A 119 8.16 -11.58 16.14
C ILE A 119 8.88 -12.41 15.07
N VAL A 120 8.14 -12.85 14.07
CA VAL A 120 8.69 -13.57 12.90
C VAL A 120 8.73 -12.60 11.72
N VAL A 121 9.94 -12.41 11.16
CA VAL A 121 10.17 -11.65 9.93
C VAL A 121 10.85 -12.59 8.94
N PHE A 122 10.42 -12.58 7.69
CA PHE A 122 11.05 -13.39 6.65
C PHE A 122 11.07 -12.64 5.33
N ASP A 123 12.00 -13.01 4.46
CA ASP A 123 12.08 -12.50 3.10
C ASP A 123 11.36 -13.48 2.17
N GLN A 124 10.39 -12.99 1.38
CA GLN A 124 9.62 -13.81 0.43
C GLN A 124 10.53 -14.34 -0.69
N ARG A 125 10.00 -15.20 -1.57
CA ARG A 125 10.79 -15.79 -2.66
C ARG A 125 11.42 -14.71 -3.54
N GLY A 126 12.68 -14.89 -3.86
CA GLY A 126 13.40 -14.04 -4.82
C GLY A 126 13.91 -12.71 -4.27
N CYS A 127 13.64 -12.34 -3.01
CA CYS A 127 13.96 -11.02 -2.48
C CYS A 127 14.77 -11.05 -1.19
N GLY A 128 15.36 -9.92 -0.86
CA GLY A 128 16.14 -9.75 0.35
C GLY A 128 17.28 -10.77 0.45
N ARG A 129 17.29 -11.55 1.53
CA ARG A 129 18.27 -12.60 1.83
C ARG A 129 17.83 -13.97 1.36
N SER A 130 16.58 -14.14 0.88
CA SER A 130 16.07 -15.40 0.31
C SER A 130 16.73 -15.72 -1.03
N ARG A 131 16.79 -17.00 -1.39
CA ARG A 131 17.53 -17.52 -2.54
C ARG A 131 16.63 -18.34 -3.45
N PRO A 132 16.89 -18.31 -4.79
CA PRO A 132 17.79 -17.41 -5.51
C PRO A 132 17.18 -16.01 -5.67
N SER A 133 18.03 -14.97 -5.75
CA SER A 133 17.59 -13.59 -5.89
C SER A 133 16.92 -13.32 -7.24
N ALA A 134 15.90 -12.47 -7.26
CA ALA A 134 15.13 -12.03 -8.43
C ALA A 134 14.53 -13.18 -9.27
N SER A 135 14.38 -14.38 -8.67
CA SER A 135 13.80 -15.54 -9.36
C SER A 135 12.29 -15.42 -9.49
N LEU A 136 11.79 -15.71 -10.70
CA LEU A 136 10.36 -15.75 -11.01
C LEU A 136 9.80 -17.19 -11.05
N VAL A 137 10.68 -18.19 -11.00
CA VAL A 137 10.31 -19.61 -11.02
C VAL A 137 9.53 -19.95 -9.75
N GLU A 138 8.39 -20.62 -9.88
CA GLU A 138 7.53 -20.98 -8.73
C GLU A 138 7.27 -19.78 -7.78
N ASN A 139 7.14 -18.58 -8.31
CA ASN A 139 6.97 -17.35 -7.53
C ASN A 139 5.60 -16.72 -7.86
N THR A 140 4.57 -17.16 -7.14
CA THR A 140 3.18 -16.72 -7.26
C THR A 140 2.60 -16.46 -5.87
N THR A 141 1.50 -15.74 -5.76
CA THR A 141 0.79 -15.50 -4.49
C THR A 141 0.52 -16.80 -3.73
N TRP A 142 0.13 -17.87 -4.45
CA TRP A 142 -0.23 -19.14 -3.81
C TRP A 142 0.98 -19.95 -3.33
N HIS A 143 2.14 -19.78 -3.98
CA HIS A 143 3.40 -20.29 -3.46
C HIS A 143 3.78 -19.58 -2.16
N LEU A 144 3.60 -18.24 -2.09
CA LEU A 144 3.88 -17.48 -0.87
C LEU A 144 2.91 -17.82 0.27
N VAL A 145 1.63 -18.01 -0.02
CA VAL A 145 0.63 -18.49 0.97
C VAL A 145 1.06 -19.85 1.53
N ALA A 146 1.47 -20.78 0.68
CA ALA A 146 1.97 -22.08 1.12
C ALA A 146 3.28 -21.98 1.92
N ASP A 147 4.15 -21.03 1.57
CA ASP A 147 5.41 -20.79 2.28
C ASP A 147 5.18 -20.23 3.69
N ILE A 148 4.22 -19.34 3.86
CA ILE A 148 3.80 -18.83 5.18
C ILE A 148 3.36 -20.01 6.07
N GLU A 149 2.58 -20.96 5.54
CA GLU A 149 2.19 -22.16 6.29
C GLU A 149 3.36 -23.10 6.59
N ARG A 150 4.30 -23.25 5.66
CA ARG A 150 5.53 -24.04 5.91
C ARG A 150 6.37 -23.41 7.01
N LEU A 151 6.54 -22.07 6.98
CA LEU A 151 7.29 -21.34 8.00
C LEU A 151 6.60 -21.44 9.36
N ARG A 152 5.28 -21.24 9.43
CA ARG A 152 4.51 -21.38 10.66
C ARG A 152 4.71 -22.76 11.31
N LYS A 153 4.58 -23.83 10.51
CA LYS A 153 4.76 -25.22 10.97
C LYS A 153 6.20 -25.50 11.40
N HIS A 154 7.19 -25.01 10.64
CA HIS A 154 8.61 -25.13 10.96
C HIS A 154 8.96 -24.51 12.32
N LEU A 155 8.32 -23.40 12.67
CA LEU A 155 8.51 -22.69 13.93
C LEU A 155 7.63 -23.21 15.09
N GLY A 156 6.80 -24.22 14.84
CA GLY A 156 5.90 -24.80 15.85
C GLY A 156 4.82 -23.81 16.33
N ILE A 157 4.43 -22.85 15.48
CA ILE A 157 3.42 -21.85 15.79
C ILE A 157 2.05 -22.36 15.34
N GLU A 158 1.06 -22.35 16.22
CA GLU A 158 -0.30 -22.77 15.89
C GLU A 158 -1.10 -21.67 15.19
N ARG A 159 -1.05 -20.47 15.74
CA ARG A 159 -1.75 -19.26 15.24
C ARG A 159 -0.87 -18.05 15.49
N TRP A 160 -1.04 -17.00 14.72
CA TRP A 160 -0.31 -15.75 14.87
C TRP A 160 -1.10 -14.51 14.47
N LEU A 161 -0.70 -13.37 14.99
CA LEU A 161 -1.07 -12.07 14.42
C LEU A 161 -0.36 -11.91 13.07
N VAL A 162 -1.08 -11.48 12.04
CA VAL A 162 -0.54 -11.21 10.72
C VAL A 162 -0.49 -9.70 10.49
N PHE A 163 0.72 -9.19 10.24
CA PHE A 163 0.96 -7.78 9.92
C PHE A 163 1.44 -7.66 8.48
N GLY A 164 0.74 -6.89 7.64
CA GLY A 164 1.12 -6.70 6.24
C GLY A 164 0.84 -5.29 5.74
N GLY A 165 1.76 -4.74 4.94
CA GLY A 165 1.58 -3.43 4.33
C GLY A 165 1.87 -3.42 2.84
N SER A 166 1.14 -2.59 2.05
CA SER A 166 1.29 -2.56 0.59
C SER A 166 1.00 -3.94 -0.01
N TRP A 167 1.87 -4.48 -0.88
CA TRP A 167 1.80 -5.89 -1.27
C TRP A 167 1.64 -6.85 -0.07
N GLY A 168 2.29 -6.56 1.06
CA GLY A 168 2.11 -7.35 2.27
C GLY A 168 0.67 -7.37 2.77
N SER A 169 -0.16 -6.36 2.50
CA SER A 169 -1.59 -6.37 2.81
C SER A 169 -2.37 -7.29 1.86
N THR A 170 -2.02 -7.32 0.57
CA THR A 170 -2.54 -8.29 -0.41
C THR A 170 -2.27 -9.71 0.05
N LEU A 171 -1.01 -10.00 0.39
CA LEU A 171 -0.58 -11.32 0.85
C LEU A 171 -1.21 -11.71 2.19
N ALA A 172 -1.37 -10.75 3.12
CA ALA A 172 -2.05 -10.96 4.40
C ALA A 172 -3.53 -11.34 4.21
N LEU A 173 -4.23 -10.65 3.30
CA LEU A 173 -5.61 -10.98 2.95
C LEU A 173 -5.69 -12.37 2.31
N ALA A 174 -4.91 -12.64 1.26
CA ALA A 174 -4.90 -13.93 0.57
C ALA A 174 -4.58 -15.11 1.52
N TYR A 175 -3.61 -14.92 2.41
CA TYR A 175 -3.24 -15.92 3.42
C TYR A 175 -4.37 -16.14 4.43
N SER A 176 -4.92 -15.07 4.97
CA SER A 176 -5.97 -15.16 5.99
C SER A 176 -7.28 -15.74 5.46
N GLU A 177 -7.62 -15.42 4.22
CA GLU A 177 -8.79 -15.97 3.51
C GLU A 177 -8.62 -17.48 3.20
N ALA A 178 -7.37 -17.90 2.94
CA ALA A 178 -7.05 -19.32 2.74
C ALA A 178 -6.98 -20.13 4.07
N HIS A 179 -6.49 -19.48 5.15
CA HIS A 179 -6.21 -20.10 6.45
C HIS A 179 -6.76 -19.27 7.63
N PRO A 180 -8.06 -18.96 7.69
CA PRO A 180 -8.62 -18.09 8.73
C PRO A 180 -8.42 -18.62 10.15
N GLU A 181 -8.36 -19.95 10.31
CA GLU A 181 -8.10 -20.61 11.58
C GLU A 181 -6.66 -20.42 12.10
N ARG A 182 -5.73 -19.92 11.28
CA ARG A 182 -4.32 -19.68 11.64
C ARG A 182 -4.05 -18.24 12.04
N VAL A 183 -5.02 -17.35 11.91
CA VAL A 183 -4.87 -15.92 12.17
C VAL A 183 -5.61 -15.53 13.43
N THR A 184 -4.92 -14.87 14.36
CA THR A 184 -5.53 -14.34 15.58
C THR A 184 -6.03 -12.92 15.38
N GLU A 185 -5.25 -12.06 14.77
CA GLU A 185 -5.60 -10.68 14.41
C GLU A 185 -4.88 -10.24 13.13
N LEU A 186 -5.39 -9.17 12.51
CA LEU A 186 -4.80 -8.54 11.33
C LEU A 186 -4.45 -7.08 11.58
N VAL A 187 -3.22 -6.70 11.22
CA VAL A 187 -2.80 -5.30 11.11
C VAL A 187 -2.39 -5.03 9.67
N LEU A 188 -3.20 -4.26 8.96
CA LEU A 188 -3.03 -3.99 7.55
C LEU A 188 -2.71 -2.50 7.32
N ARG A 189 -1.81 -2.18 6.38
CA ARG A 189 -1.44 -0.81 6.04
C ARG A 189 -1.30 -0.61 4.54
N GLY A 190 -1.78 0.58 4.04
CA GLY A 190 -1.63 0.93 2.64
C GLY A 190 -2.22 -0.16 1.74
N ILE A 191 -3.54 -0.32 1.82
CA ILE A 191 -4.26 -1.45 1.20
C ILE A 191 -4.05 -1.48 -0.30
N PHE A 192 -3.56 -2.62 -0.77
CA PHE A 192 -3.41 -2.95 -2.17
C PHE A 192 -4.24 -4.20 -2.49
N LEU A 193 -5.27 -4.05 -3.31
CA LEU A 193 -6.17 -5.14 -3.71
C LEU A 193 -5.75 -5.80 -5.02
N LEU A 194 -4.67 -5.28 -5.63
CA LEU A 194 -4.07 -5.77 -6.86
C LEU A 194 -5.04 -5.72 -8.07
N ARG A 195 -5.96 -4.76 -8.06
CA ARG A 195 -6.85 -4.48 -9.19
C ARG A 195 -6.08 -3.82 -10.33
N TYR A 196 -6.47 -4.06 -11.55
CA TYR A 196 -5.85 -3.44 -12.72
C TYR A 196 -5.89 -1.91 -12.67
N SER A 197 -6.96 -1.33 -12.11
CA SER A 197 -7.09 0.11 -11.91
C SER A 197 -6.04 0.69 -10.98
N GLU A 198 -5.62 -0.04 -9.93
CA GLU A 198 -4.58 0.38 -8.99
C GLU A 198 -3.19 0.33 -9.64
N ILE A 199 -2.92 -0.73 -10.41
CA ILE A 199 -1.68 -0.86 -11.18
C ILE A 199 -1.59 0.26 -12.23
N ARG A 200 -2.66 0.53 -12.97
CA ARG A 200 -2.69 1.62 -13.95
C ARG A 200 -2.52 2.99 -13.32
N TRP A 201 -3.11 3.21 -12.14
CA TRP A 201 -2.96 4.47 -11.41
C TRP A 201 -1.48 4.80 -11.17
N LEU A 202 -0.69 3.85 -10.73
CA LEU A 202 0.72 4.08 -10.41
C LEU A 202 1.62 4.04 -11.66
N TYR A 203 1.41 3.07 -12.55
CA TYR A 203 2.37 2.72 -13.60
C TYR A 203 1.95 3.11 -15.03
N GLN A 204 0.75 3.68 -15.22
CA GLN A 204 0.31 4.11 -16.55
C GLN A 204 -0.11 5.57 -16.59
N HIS A 205 -1.06 5.96 -15.75
CA HIS A 205 -1.61 7.32 -15.73
C HIS A 205 -2.42 7.55 -14.46
N GLY A 206 -2.11 8.61 -13.75
CA GLY A 206 -2.74 9.01 -12.50
C GLY A 206 -1.73 9.61 -11.54
N ALA A 207 -0.87 8.80 -10.90
CA ALA A 207 0.20 9.29 -10.03
C ALA A 207 1.17 10.23 -10.77
N SER A 208 1.36 10.05 -12.08
CA SER A 208 2.11 10.94 -12.97
C SER A 208 1.60 12.39 -13.00
N GLU A 209 0.31 12.62 -12.75
CA GLU A 209 -0.26 13.97 -12.67
C GLU A 209 0.13 14.72 -11.40
N ILE A 210 0.54 13.97 -10.36
CA ILE A 210 0.94 14.53 -9.06
C ILE A 210 2.47 14.64 -8.95
N PHE A 211 3.21 13.73 -9.60
CA PHE A 211 4.68 13.66 -9.62
C PHE A 211 5.22 13.71 -11.06
N PRO A 212 4.93 14.75 -11.87
CA PRO A 212 5.32 14.79 -13.28
C PRO A 212 6.83 14.83 -13.48
N ASP A 213 7.57 15.44 -12.57
CA ASP A 213 9.03 15.54 -12.55
C ASP A 213 9.71 14.18 -12.31
N CYS A 214 9.20 13.37 -11.38
CA CYS A 214 9.71 12.03 -11.12
C CYS A 214 9.29 11.03 -12.21
N TRP A 215 8.11 11.26 -12.83
CA TRP A 215 7.58 10.42 -13.89
C TRP A 215 8.43 10.41 -15.15
N GLU A 216 9.10 11.51 -15.49
CA GLU A 216 9.92 11.60 -16.69
C GLU A 216 11.01 10.53 -16.74
N THR A 217 11.69 10.28 -15.63
CA THR A 217 12.72 9.23 -15.54
C THR A 217 12.15 7.83 -15.80
N TYR A 218 10.95 7.55 -15.31
CA TYR A 218 10.27 6.29 -15.56
C TYR A 218 9.78 6.20 -17.01
N ARG A 219 9.18 7.25 -17.53
CA ARG A 219 8.61 7.31 -18.89
C ARG A 219 9.65 7.19 -19.99
N ASP A 220 10.77 7.93 -19.87
CA ASP A 220 11.64 8.25 -21.00
C ASP A 220 12.58 7.11 -21.42
N ILE A 221 12.75 6.09 -20.60
CA ILE A 221 13.45 4.86 -21.01
C ILE A 221 12.60 3.98 -21.93
N ILE A 222 11.28 4.23 -22.01
CA ILE A 222 10.37 3.48 -22.88
C ILE A 222 10.18 4.26 -24.19
N PRO A 223 10.45 3.64 -25.37
CA PRO A 223 10.18 4.21 -26.68
C PRO A 223 8.75 4.67 -26.85
N LEU A 224 8.54 5.71 -27.67
CA LEU A 224 7.24 6.36 -27.78
C LEU A 224 6.13 5.42 -28.27
N ASP A 225 6.45 4.49 -29.12
CA ASP A 225 5.55 3.49 -29.71
C ASP A 225 5.19 2.33 -28.75
N GLU A 226 5.85 2.25 -27.58
CA GLU A 226 5.57 1.26 -26.54
C GLU A 226 4.84 1.87 -25.31
N ARG A 227 4.61 3.19 -25.28
CA ARG A 227 4.11 3.92 -24.09
C ARG A 227 2.61 3.78 -23.84
N ASP A 228 1.89 3.10 -24.70
CA ASP A 228 0.47 2.73 -24.51
C ASP A 228 0.28 1.66 -23.41
N ASP A 229 1.34 0.87 -23.13
CA ASP A 229 1.36 -0.14 -22.04
C ASP A 229 2.76 -0.23 -21.39
N TYR A 230 3.02 0.67 -20.43
CA TYR A 230 4.29 0.68 -19.69
C TYR A 230 4.56 -0.64 -18.96
N LEU A 231 3.55 -1.24 -18.38
CA LEU A 231 3.71 -2.51 -17.64
C LEU A 231 4.28 -3.61 -18.54
N ARG A 232 3.75 -3.73 -19.76
CA ARG A 232 4.23 -4.69 -20.77
C ARG A 232 5.65 -4.33 -21.25
N ALA A 233 5.90 -3.05 -21.52
CA ALA A 233 7.19 -2.58 -21.99
C ALA A 233 8.31 -2.82 -20.97
N TYR A 234 8.03 -2.57 -19.70
CA TYR A 234 8.93 -2.87 -18.60
C TYR A 234 9.14 -4.38 -18.41
N HIS A 235 8.08 -5.17 -18.47
CA HIS A 235 8.16 -6.62 -18.35
C HIS A 235 9.08 -7.25 -19.39
N GLN A 236 9.02 -6.80 -20.63
CA GLN A 236 9.87 -7.28 -21.71
C GLN A 236 11.36 -7.01 -21.43
N ARG A 237 11.68 -5.82 -20.89
CA ARG A 237 13.06 -5.47 -20.50
C ARG A 237 13.54 -6.24 -19.29
N LEU A 238 12.75 -6.29 -18.25
CA LEU A 238 13.09 -6.93 -16.98
C LEU A 238 13.24 -8.45 -17.10
N THR A 239 12.59 -9.10 -18.09
CA THR A 239 12.66 -10.56 -18.31
C THR A 239 13.45 -10.94 -19.54
N GLY A 240 13.90 -9.96 -20.33
CA GLY A 240 14.73 -10.15 -21.52
C GLY A 240 16.15 -10.63 -21.22
N THR A 241 16.90 -10.92 -22.27
CA THR A 241 18.30 -11.41 -22.18
C THR A 241 19.32 -10.29 -22.06
N ASP A 242 18.96 -9.05 -22.39
CA ASP A 242 19.83 -7.88 -22.24
C ASP A 242 19.87 -7.41 -20.79
N GLN A 243 20.93 -7.79 -20.09
CA GLN A 243 21.12 -7.47 -18.67
C GLN A 243 21.25 -5.96 -18.42
N ARG A 244 21.82 -5.19 -19.37
CA ARG A 244 21.95 -3.74 -19.24
C ARG A 244 20.60 -3.06 -19.32
N ALA A 245 19.79 -3.42 -20.32
CA ALA A 245 18.42 -2.89 -20.45
C ALA A 245 17.55 -3.30 -19.25
N ALA A 246 17.70 -4.52 -18.74
CA ALA A 246 16.98 -4.99 -17.55
C ALA A 246 17.34 -4.16 -16.30
N LEU A 247 18.62 -3.83 -16.11
CA LEU A 247 19.07 -3.05 -14.95
C LEU A 247 18.64 -1.59 -15.04
N GLU A 248 18.71 -0.98 -16.23
CA GLU A 248 18.22 0.38 -16.48
C GLU A 248 16.71 0.48 -16.20
N ALA A 249 15.93 -0.46 -16.72
CA ALA A 249 14.50 -0.57 -16.44
C ALA A 249 14.22 -0.76 -14.94
N ALA A 250 14.98 -1.62 -14.28
CA ALA A 250 14.81 -1.88 -12.84
C ALA A 250 15.05 -0.63 -12.00
N ARG A 251 16.10 0.14 -12.28
CA ARG A 251 16.37 1.39 -11.57
C ARG A 251 15.26 2.42 -11.78
N ALA A 252 14.82 2.63 -13.03
CA ALA A 252 13.77 3.59 -13.34
C ALA A 252 12.44 3.23 -12.65
N TRP A 253 12.06 1.94 -12.68
CA TRP A 253 10.90 1.41 -11.98
C TRP A 253 10.97 1.68 -10.47
N SER A 254 12.06 1.25 -9.83
CA SER A 254 12.22 1.33 -8.39
C SER A 254 12.36 2.77 -7.89
N VAL A 255 13.03 3.65 -8.63
CA VAL A 255 13.15 5.08 -8.30
C VAL A 255 11.79 5.76 -8.39
N TRP A 256 10.97 5.45 -9.40
CA TRP A 256 9.61 5.96 -9.52
C TRP A 256 8.77 5.61 -8.28
N GLU A 257 8.74 4.36 -7.88
CA GLU A 257 7.99 3.93 -6.70
C GLU A 257 8.52 4.55 -5.40
N ALA A 258 9.85 4.58 -5.23
CA ALA A 258 10.46 5.21 -4.07
C ALA A 258 10.12 6.70 -3.96
N SER A 259 10.04 7.42 -5.09
CA SER A 259 9.73 8.84 -5.16
C SER A 259 8.29 9.16 -4.73
N THR A 260 7.35 8.23 -4.95
CA THR A 260 5.93 8.38 -4.61
C THR A 260 5.55 7.81 -3.24
N SER A 261 6.49 7.10 -2.57
CA SER A 261 6.20 6.33 -1.35
C SER A 261 6.11 7.16 -0.06
N PHE A 262 6.55 8.40 -0.06
CA PHE A 262 6.52 9.29 1.11
C PHE A 262 5.76 10.57 0.82
N LEU A 263 5.09 11.11 1.84
CA LEU A 263 4.44 12.42 1.75
C LEU A 263 5.46 13.54 1.47
N HIS A 264 6.62 13.44 2.06
CA HIS A 264 7.77 14.32 1.77
C HIS A 264 8.90 13.50 1.16
N SER A 265 9.58 14.04 0.14
CA SER A 265 10.67 13.36 -0.54
C SER A 265 11.71 12.80 0.42
N ASN A 266 12.08 11.53 0.25
CA ASN A 266 13.06 10.81 1.05
C ASN A 266 14.22 10.33 0.17
N LEU A 267 15.27 11.17 0.08
CA LEU A 267 16.41 10.90 -0.80
C LEU A 267 17.18 9.64 -0.41
N ASP A 268 17.24 9.29 0.88
CA ASP A 268 17.94 8.09 1.33
C ASP A 268 17.18 6.83 0.90
N ASN A 269 15.83 6.88 0.95
CA ASN A 269 15.00 5.81 0.41
C ASN A 269 15.20 5.66 -1.11
N ILE A 270 15.18 6.77 -1.86
CA ILE A 270 15.40 6.76 -3.32
C ILE A 270 16.78 6.17 -3.65
N ARG A 271 17.85 6.54 -2.94
CA ARG A 271 19.19 5.97 -3.13
C ARG A 271 19.22 4.46 -2.89
N LYS A 272 18.65 4.00 -1.79
CA LYS A 272 18.54 2.58 -1.47
C LYS A 272 17.81 1.80 -2.57
N TRP A 273 16.71 2.34 -3.07
CA TRP A 273 15.90 1.70 -4.11
C TRP A 273 16.56 1.73 -5.49
N SER A 274 17.55 2.61 -5.72
CA SER A 274 18.35 2.66 -6.95
C SER A 274 19.53 1.67 -6.97
N GLU A 275 19.84 1.00 -5.85
CA GLU A 275 20.90 -0.01 -5.79
C GLU A 275 20.57 -1.21 -6.68
N ASP A 276 21.51 -1.61 -7.56
CA ASP A 276 21.29 -2.57 -8.63
C ASP A 276 20.62 -3.87 -8.22
N HIS A 277 21.15 -4.49 -7.18
CA HIS A 277 20.65 -5.77 -6.69
C HIS A 277 19.23 -5.67 -6.15
N PHE A 278 18.97 -4.59 -5.40
CA PHE A 278 17.66 -4.32 -4.81
C PHE A 278 16.65 -3.94 -5.91
N ALA A 279 17.01 -2.99 -6.78
CA ALA A 279 16.16 -2.52 -7.86
C ALA A 279 15.73 -3.67 -8.78
N LEU A 280 16.70 -4.55 -9.17
CA LEU A 280 16.41 -5.68 -10.05
C LEU A 280 15.44 -6.68 -9.39
N ALA A 281 15.62 -6.99 -8.11
CA ALA A 281 14.73 -7.90 -7.41
C ALA A 281 13.31 -7.33 -7.29
N VAL A 282 13.18 -6.08 -6.87
CA VAL A 282 11.88 -5.39 -6.74
C VAL A 282 11.17 -5.33 -8.09
N ALA A 283 11.76 -4.62 -9.06
CA ALA A 283 11.08 -4.35 -10.33
C ALA A 283 10.72 -5.63 -11.09
N ARG A 284 11.62 -6.63 -11.09
CA ARG A 284 11.40 -7.89 -11.79
C ARG A 284 10.27 -8.71 -11.18
N ILE A 285 10.21 -8.79 -9.85
CA ILE A 285 9.17 -9.54 -9.15
C ILE A 285 7.84 -8.80 -9.20
N GLU A 286 7.80 -7.49 -8.92
CA GLU A 286 6.57 -6.69 -9.02
C GLU A 286 5.94 -6.78 -10.40
N CYS A 287 6.73 -6.50 -11.43
CA CYS A 287 6.25 -6.55 -12.80
C CYS A 287 5.70 -7.94 -13.18
N HIS A 288 6.38 -9.02 -12.74
CA HIS A 288 5.90 -10.39 -12.91
C HIS A 288 4.54 -10.62 -12.24
N TYR A 289 4.35 -10.13 -11.01
CA TYR A 289 3.06 -10.26 -10.33
C TYR A 289 1.97 -9.42 -11.01
N PHE A 290 2.29 -8.21 -11.45
CA PHE A 290 1.32 -7.29 -12.01
C PHE A 290 0.83 -7.73 -13.41
N VAL A 291 1.71 -8.19 -14.30
CA VAL A 291 1.30 -8.73 -15.61
C VAL A 291 0.45 -10.00 -15.47
N ASN A 292 0.67 -10.77 -14.40
CA ASN A 292 -0.08 -11.98 -14.09
C ASN A 292 -1.25 -11.73 -13.11
N ARG A 293 -1.67 -10.46 -12.89
CA ARG A 293 -2.79 -10.08 -12.01
C ARG A 293 -2.69 -10.71 -10.61
N GLY A 294 -1.46 -10.79 -10.07
CA GLY A 294 -1.17 -11.42 -8.78
C GLY A 294 -1.54 -12.89 -8.68
N PHE A 295 -1.77 -13.55 -9.80
CA PHE A 295 -2.24 -14.95 -9.84
C PHE A 295 -3.57 -15.18 -9.09
N LEU A 296 -4.35 -14.10 -8.93
CA LEU A 296 -5.69 -14.15 -8.36
C LEU A 296 -6.70 -14.63 -9.42
N ARG A 297 -7.81 -15.27 -8.99
CA ARG A 297 -8.86 -15.75 -9.88
C ARG A 297 -9.69 -14.62 -10.53
N SER A 298 -9.78 -13.47 -9.86
CA SER A 298 -10.47 -12.26 -10.32
C SER A 298 -9.92 -11.02 -9.62
N GLU A 299 -10.19 -9.83 -10.16
CA GLU A 299 -9.82 -8.55 -9.54
C GLU A 299 -10.60 -8.25 -8.23
N SER A 300 -11.71 -8.91 -8.01
CA SER A 300 -12.53 -8.78 -6.81
C SER A 300 -12.26 -9.85 -5.75
N GLN A 301 -11.38 -10.83 -6.02
CA GLN A 301 -11.20 -11.99 -5.16
C GLN A 301 -11.02 -11.64 -3.69
N LEU A 302 -10.12 -10.71 -3.37
CA LEU A 302 -9.82 -10.33 -1.99
C LEU A 302 -11.00 -9.61 -1.29
N LEU A 303 -11.91 -8.99 -2.05
CA LEU A 303 -13.14 -8.42 -1.51
C LEU A 303 -14.26 -9.47 -1.39
N ASP A 304 -14.34 -10.38 -2.35
CA ASP A 304 -15.35 -11.45 -2.40
C ASP A 304 -15.13 -12.47 -1.27
N ASP A 305 -13.87 -12.72 -0.88
CA ASP A 305 -13.50 -13.69 0.14
C ASP A 305 -13.47 -13.11 1.58
N VAL A 306 -13.68 -11.80 1.77
CA VAL A 306 -13.77 -11.15 3.10
C VAL A 306 -14.73 -11.86 4.07
N PRO A 307 -15.90 -12.40 3.65
CA PRO A 307 -16.77 -13.12 4.55
C PRO A 307 -16.10 -14.25 5.34
N ARG A 308 -15.00 -14.82 4.83
CA ARG A 308 -14.23 -15.90 5.50
C ARG A 308 -13.44 -15.39 6.70
N ILE A 309 -13.10 -14.09 6.74
CA ILE A 309 -12.23 -13.48 7.75
C ILE A 309 -12.90 -12.39 8.61
N ARG A 310 -14.19 -12.11 8.39
CA ARG A 310 -14.92 -11.05 9.12
C ARG A 310 -14.91 -11.20 10.63
N HIS A 311 -14.79 -12.41 11.13
CA HIS A 311 -14.71 -12.71 12.56
C HIS A 311 -13.33 -12.44 13.18
N ILE A 312 -12.31 -12.22 12.36
CA ILE A 312 -10.94 -11.93 12.82
C ILE A 312 -10.84 -10.44 13.16
N PRO A 313 -10.43 -10.06 14.38
CA PRO A 313 -10.15 -8.66 14.71
C PRO A 313 -9.11 -8.06 13.80
N ALA A 314 -9.41 -6.91 13.19
CA ALA A 314 -8.51 -6.29 12.23
C ALA A 314 -8.42 -4.77 12.45
N THR A 315 -7.22 -4.22 12.22
CA THR A 315 -6.98 -2.77 12.10
C THR A 315 -6.40 -2.49 10.73
N ILE A 316 -7.02 -1.57 10.00
CA ILE A 316 -6.58 -1.07 8.70
C ILE A 316 -6.05 0.35 8.90
N VAL A 317 -4.77 0.57 8.64
CA VAL A 317 -4.11 1.89 8.71
C VAL A 317 -3.85 2.39 7.30
N GLN A 318 -4.35 3.58 6.97
CA GLN A 318 -4.25 4.13 5.62
C GLN A 318 -3.85 5.60 5.66
N GLY A 319 -2.73 5.94 5.06
CA GLY A 319 -2.35 7.35 4.85
C GLY A 319 -3.36 8.05 3.93
N ARG A 320 -3.79 9.27 4.31
CA ARG A 320 -4.72 10.04 3.50
C ARG A 320 -4.15 10.40 2.14
N TYR A 321 -2.85 10.66 2.08
CA TYR A 321 -2.12 11.09 0.90
C TYR A 321 -1.24 9.96 0.32
N ASP A 322 -1.67 8.72 0.51
CA ASP A 322 -1.02 7.56 -0.08
C ASP A 322 -1.23 7.59 -1.61
N ILE A 323 -0.13 7.83 -2.33
CA ILE A 323 -0.13 7.91 -3.80
C ILE A 323 0.10 6.54 -4.42
N VAL A 324 0.84 5.66 -3.76
CA VAL A 324 1.11 4.30 -4.24
C VAL A 324 -0.16 3.45 -4.19
N CYS A 325 -0.82 3.45 -3.02
CA CYS A 325 -2.08 2.73 -2.79
C CYS A 325 -3.15 3.73 -2.32
N PRO A 326 -3.89 4.38 -3.22
CA PRO A 326 -4.88 5.39 -2.86
C PRO A 326 -5.90 4.90 -1.83
N ALA A 327 -6.31 5.80 -0.94
CA ALA A 327 -7.22 5.50 0.19
C ALA A 327 -8.56 4.89 -0.24
N THR A 328 -8.91 4.95 -1.52
CA THR A 328 -10.09 4.28 -2.10
C THR A 328 -10.05 2.77 -1.87
N SER A 329 -8.87 2.13 -1.99
CA SER A 329 -8.73 0.67 -1.79
C SER A 329 -9.03 0.26 -0.34
N ALA A 330 -8.51 1.01 0.63
CA ALA A 330 -8.83 0.79 2.05
C ALA A 330 -10.30 1.05 2.36
N TRP A 331 -10.90 2.06 1.71
CA TRP A 331 -12.32 2.36 1.84
C TRP A 331 -13.21 1.24 1.27
N ASP A 332 -12.86 0.71 0.09
CA ASP A 332 -13.59 -0.41 -0.52
C ASP A 332 -13.51 -1.67 0.33
N LEU A 333 -12.33 -1.99 0.87
CA LEU A 333 -12.16 -3.11 1.81
C LEU A 333 -13.02 -2.91 3.07
N HIS A 334 -13.01 -1.72 3.69
CA HIS A 334 -13.82 -1.44 4.87
C HIS A 334 -15.32 -1.48 4.58
N ARG A 335 -15.76 -1.13 3.37
CA ARG A 335 -17.18 -1.23 2.99
C ARG A 335 -17.72 -2.67 3.05
N VAL A 336 -16.89 -3.64 2.73
CA VAL A 336 -17.26 -5.08 2.79
C VAL A 336 -16.86 -5.74 4.11
N TRP A 337 -15.93 -5.11 4.87
CA TRP A 337 -15.47 -5.58 6.18
C TRP A 337 -15.67 -4.52 7.27
N ARG A 338 -16.93 -4.31 7.65
CA ARG A 338 -17.34 -3.27 8.62
C ARG A 338 -16.81 -3.49 10.03
N GLU A 339 -16.46 -4.71 10.37
CA GLU A 339 -15.92 -5.09 11.67
C GLU A 339 -14.44 -4.69 11.83
N ALA A 340 -13.72 -4.45 10.73
CA ALA A 340 -12.35 -3.96 10.75
C ALA A 340 -12.31 -2.47 11.17
N ASP A 341 -11.38 -2.13 12.06
CA ASP A 341 -11.15 -0.78 12.56
C ASP A 341 -10.31 0.01 11.52
N LEU A 342 -10.97 0.87 10.73
CA LEU A 342 -10.30 1.70 9.71
C LEU A 342 -9.77 2.99 10.32
N ARG A 343 -8.46 3.21 10.22
CA ARG A 343 -7.73 4.40 10.65
C ARG A 343 -7.18 5.14 9.43
N ILE A 344 -7.82 6.27 9.05
CA ILE A 344 -7.30 7.17 8.02
C ILE A 344 -6.38 8.18 8.69
N VAL A 345 -5.10 8.12 8.37
CA VAL A 345 -4.05 8.99 8.93
C VAL A 345 -4.00 10.29 8.14
N PRO A 346 -4.37 11.44 8.72
CA PRO A 346 -4.62 12.67 7.96
C PRO A 346 -3.36 13.34 7.42
N ASP A 347 -2.19 12.97 7.89
CA ASP A 347 -0.89 13.59 7.61
C ASP A 347 0.19 12.58 7.21
N ALA A 348 -0.22 11.50 6.53
CA ALA A 348 0.68 10.46 6.05
C ALA A 348 0.39 10.06 4.60
N GLY A 349 1.44 9.64 3.90
CA GLY A 349 1.43 8.97 2.60
C GLY A 349 1.51 7.45 2.75
N HIS A 350 2.29 6.82 1.84
CA HIS A 350 2.37 5.35 1.75
C HIS A 350 3.25 4.72 2.84
N SER A 351 4.39 5.33 3.18
CA SER A 351 5.38 4.67 4.03
C SER A 351 4.86 4.34 5.43
N ALA A 352 5.09 3.09 5.88
CA ALA A 352 4.80 2.66 7.24
C ALA A 352 5.58 3.45 8.30
N PHE A 353 6.68 4.09 7.91
CA PHE A 353 7.61 4.81 8.79
C PHE A 353 7.30 6.31 8.90
N GLU A 354 6.24 6.80 8.30
CA GLU A 354 5.75 8.15 8.56
C GLU A 354 5.13 8.24 9.96
N PRO A 355 5.36 9.32 10.70
CA PRO A 355 5.01 9.40 12.13
C PRO A 355 3.55 9.07 12.45
N GLY A 356 2.61 9.49 11.59
CA GLY A 356 1.19 9.18 11.74
C GLY A 356 0.89 7.70 11.56
N ASN A 357 1.48 7.07 10.53
CA ASN A 357 1.35 5.64 10.29
C ASN A 357 1.99 4.81 11.41
N VAL A 358 3.20 5.20 11.88
CA VAL A 358 3.87 4.56 13.02
C VAL A 358 2.96 4.57 14.25
N HIS A 359 2.37 5.74 14.57
CA HIS A 359 1.48 5.85 15.73
C HIS A 359 0.32 4.85 15.68
N GLU A 360 -0.40 4.79 14.58
CA GLU A 360 -1.57 3.90 14.45
C GLU A 360 -1.17 2.42 14.39
N LEU A 361 -0.05 2.09 13.71
CA LEU A 361 0.44 0.72 13.60
C LEU A 361 0.92 0.17 14.95
N VAL A 362 1.73 0.94 15.70
CA VAL A 362 2.18 0.54 17.05
C VAL A 362 1.00 0.49 18.01
N SER A 363 0.05 1.43 17.93
CA SER A 363 -1.15 1.39 18.76
C SER A 363 -2.02 0.16 18.48
N ALA A 364 -2.07 -0.31 17.21
CA ALA A 364 -2.79 -1.53 16.85
C ALA A 364 -2.11 -2.78 17.44
N THR A 365 -0.80 -2.92 17.31
CA THR A 365 -0.07 -4.05 17.90
C THR A 365 -0.13 -4.04 19.43
N ASP A 366 -0.02 -2.86 20.08
CA ASP A 366 -0.19 -2.73 21.54
C ASP A 366 -1.58 -3.20 22.01
N ARG A 367 -2.63 -2.87 21.26
CA ARG A 367 -4.02 -3.29 21.57
C ARG A 367 -4.18 -4.79 21.49
N TYR A 368 -3.47 -5.45 20.60
CA TYR A 368 -3.61 -6.89 20.35
C TYR A 368 -2.67 -7.76 21.21
N ARG A 369 -1.74 -7.19 21.95
CA ARG A 369 -0.80 -7.99 22.78
C ARG A 369 -1.47 -8.79 23.90
N SER A 370 -2.60 -8.33 24.43
CA SER A 370 -3.32 -8.94 25.57
C SER A 370 -4.58 -9.71 25.17
N ARG A 371 -4.83 -9.92 23.88
CA ARG A 371 -5.96 -10.70 23.39
C ARG A 371 -5.62 -12.14 23.12
#